data_dccd2a79c0caa6a6c3a0780e0011a6d5
#
_entry.id   dccd2a79c0caa6a6c3a0780e0011a6d5
#
_cell.length_a   1.000
_cell.length_b   1.000
_cell.length_c   1.000
_cell.angle_alpha   90.00
_cell.angle_beta   90.00
_cell.angle_gamma   90.00
#
_symmetry.space_group_name_H-M   'P 1'
#
loop_
_entity.id
_entity.type
_entity.pdbx_description
1 polymer ?
#
loop_
_entity_poly.entity_id
_entity_poly.type
_entity_poly.pdbx_seq_one_letter_code
_entity_poly.pdbx_strand_id
1 'polypeptide(L)'
;MKTHLSVNLNKVALVRNTRHLGIPSVTRAATLCLQAGAAGITVHPRPDARHIRAQDVIDLGELLQAWPDREYNIEGNPFHNLMDCVRDLRQRGLPVHQVTFVPDSEGQFTSDHGWSFPQDAARLKPLIDEAHAL
;
A
#
# COMPACT_ATOMS: atom_id res chain seq x y z
N MET A 1 -5.07 11.92 22.97
CA MET A 1 -4.77 11.61 21.54
C MET A 1 -5.55 10.36 21.16
N LYS A 2 -6.26 10.34 20.04
CA LYS A 2 -7.04 9.20 19.58
C LYS A 2 -6.21 8.40 18.57
N THR A 3 -5.96 7.12 18.81
CA THR A 3 -5.29 6.23 17.87
C THR A 3 -6.26 5.79 16.79
N HIS A 4 -5.83 5.82 15.54
CA HIS A 4 -6.61 5.40 14.39
C HIS A 4 -6.07 4.08 13.84
N LEU A 5 -6.98 3.20 13.39
CA LEU A 5 -6.62 1.90 12.82
C LEU A 5 -6.62 1.97 11.30
N SER A 6 -5.49 1.71 10.66
CA SER A 6 -5.40 1.37 9.24
C SER A 6 -5.25 -0.15 9.10
N VAL A 7 -6.11 -0.77 8.28
CA VAL A 7 -6.14 -2.24 8.15
C VAL A 7 -5.31 -2.68 6.96
N ASN A 8 -4.30 -3.53 7.22
CA ASN A 8 -3.48 -4.12 6.17
C ASN A 8 -4.20 -5.33 5.54
N LEU A 9 -4.31 -5.33 4.20
CA LEU A 9 -5.03 -6.36 3.44
C LEU A 9 -4.11 -7.38 2.74
N ASN A 10 -2.79 -7.35 2.98
CA ASN A 10 -1.84 -8.25 2.32
C ASN A 10 -2.20 -9.73 2.52
N LYS A 11 -2.63 -10.12 3.72
CA LYS A 11 -2.97 -11.52 4.01
C LYS A 11 -4.28 -11.96 3.35
N VAL A 12 -5.25 -11.07 3.19
CA VAL A 12 -6.46 -11.35 2.40
C VAL A 12 -6.09 -11.65 0.95
N ALA A 13 -5.23 -10.81 0.35
CA ALA A 13 -4.75 -11.01 -1.01
C ALA A 13 -3.91 -12.30 -1.14
N LEU A 14 -3.07 -12.62 -0.15
CA LEU A 14 -2.29 -13.87 -0.14
C LEU A 14 -3.19 -15.10 -0.17
N VAL A 15 -4.23 -15.13 0.66
CA VAL A 15 -5.20 -16.24 0.68
C VAL A 15 -5.94 -16.33 -0.65
N ARG A 16 -6.41 -15.19 -1.22
CA ARG A 16 -7.00 -15.16 -2.57
C ARG A 16 -6.09 -15.78 -3.62
N ASN A 17 -4.79 -15.51 -3.55
CA ASN A 17 -3.80 -15.97 -4.54
C ASN A 17 -3.55 -17.48 -4.47
N THR A 18 -4.00 -18.18 -3.44
CA THR A 18 -3.85 -19.64 -3.34
C THR A 18 -4.72 -20.40 -4.34
N ARG A 19 -5.74 -19.73 -4.93
CA ARG A 19 -6.65 -20.29 -5.94
C ARG A 19 -7.02 -19.24 -6.99
N HIS A 20 -7.44 -19.69 -8.19
CA HIS A 20 -7.87 -18.81 -9.28
C HIS A 20 -9.38 -18.48 -9.23
N LEU A 21 -9.94 -18.29 -8.04
CA LEU A 21 -11.37 -18.05 -7.84
C LEU A 21 -11.71 -16.59 -7.48
N GLY A 22 -10.69 -15.74 -7.27
CA GLY A 22 -10.91 -14.35 -6.85
C GLY A 22 -11.46 -14.17 -5.43
N ILE A 23 -11.48 -15.22 -4.63
CA ILE A 23 -11.95 -15.23 -3.22
C ILE A 23 -10.84 -15.66 -2.27
N PRO A 24 -10.75 -14.97 -1.08
CA PRO A 24 -11.55 -13.81 -0.65
C PRO A 24 -11.27 -12.55 -1.50
N SER A 25 -12.31 -11.74 -1.75
CA SER A 25 -12.16 -10.47 -2.48
C SER A 25 -11.48 -9.42 -1.61
N VAL A 26 -10.43 -8.78 -2.12
CA VAL A 26 -9.68 -7.73 -1.41
C VAL A 26 -10.55 -6.47 -1.23
N THR A 27 -11.30 -6.08 -2.26
CA THR A 27 -12.22 -4.92 -2.19
C THR A 27 -13.39 -5.17 -1.23
N ARG A 28 -13.92 -6.39 -1.20
CA ARG A 28 -14.96 -6.75 -0.22
C ARG A 28 -14.43 -6.70 1.20
N ALA A 29 -13.22 -7.19 1.44
CA ALA A 29 -12.58 -7.11 2.75
C ALA A 29 -12.34 -5.65 3.18
N ALA A 30 -11.85 -4.80 2.26
CA ALA A 30 -11.71 -3.36 2.50
C ALA A 30 -13.04 -2.73 2.92
N THR A 31 -14.12 -2.99 2.16
CA THR A 31 -15.45 -2.46 2.46
C THR A 31 -15.90 -2.85 3.86
N LEU A 32 -15.74 -4.11 4.26
CA LEU A 32 -16.11 -4.59 5.59
C LEU A 32 -15.32 -3.88 6.70
N CYS A 33 -14.01 -3.69 6.50
CA CYS A 33 -13.16 -2.97 7.46
C CYS A 33 -13.60 -1.50 7.60
N LEU A 34 -13.87 -0.81 6.49
CA LEU A 34 -14.31 0.58 6.50
C LEU A 34 -15.69 0.73 7.15
N GLN A 35 -16.64 -0.15 6.85
CA GLN A 35 -17.95 -0.21 7.50
C GLN A 35 -17.86 -0.46 9.00
N ALA A 36 -16.87 -1.26 9.44
CA ALA A 36 -16.58 -1.52 10.85
C ALA A 36 -15.89 -0.34 11.56
N GLY A 37 -15.55 0.72 10.83
CA GLY A 37 -14.98 1.94 11.40
C GLY A 37 -13.45 2.07 11.29
N ALA A 38 -12.79 1.27 10.46
CA ALA A 38 -11.37 1.46 10.17
C ALA A 38 -11.13 2.87 9.61
N ALA A 39 -10.06 3.52 10.07
CA ALA A 39 -9.67 4.86 9.63
C ALA A 39 -8.94 4.85 8.29
N GLY A 40 -8.41 3.69 7.88
CA GLY A 40 -7.72 3.56 6.61
C GLY A 40 -7.49 2.12 6.18
N ILE A 41 -6.96 1.99 4.97
CA ILE A 41 -6.54 0.73 4.34
C ILE A 41 -5.06 0.84 4.00
N THR A 42 -4.31 -0.21 4.31
CA THR A 42 -2.89 -0.32 4.00
C THR A 42 -2.64 -1.53 3.10
N VAL A 43 -1.82 -1.36 2.06
CA VAL A 43 -1.41 -2.42 1.17
C VAL A 43 0.06 -2.31 0.78
N HIS A 44 0.70 -3.46 0.54
CA HIS A 44 2.11 -3.53 0.10
C HIS A 44 2.20 -4.28 -1.23
N PRO A 45 2.14 -3.59 -2.38
CA PRO A 45 2.31 -4.20 -3.70
C PRO A 45 3.79 -4.52 -3.98
N ARG A 46 4.27 -5.67 -3.50
CA ARG A 46 5.66 -6.11 -3.75
C ARG A 46 5.88 -6.38 -5.24
N PRO A 47 7.12 -6.23 -5.76
CA PRO A 47 7.43 -6.51 -7.17
C PRO A 47 7.07 -7.93 -7.62
N ASP A 48 7.19 -8.91 -6.72
CA ASP A 48 6.86 -10.32 -6.99
C ASP A 48 5.36 -10.64 -6.93
N ALA A 49 4.52 -9.67 -6.58
CA ALA A 49 3.06 -9.79 -6.51
C ALA A 49 2.56 -11.00 -5.68
N ARG A 50 3.32 -11.40 -4.64
CA ARG A 50 2.97 -12.58 -3.81
C ARG A 50 1.63 -12.46 -3.10
N HIS A 51 1.16 -11.25 -2.86
CA HIS A 51 -0.15 -10.96 -2.25
C HIS A 51 -0.90 -9.85 -3.01
N ILE A 52 -0.69 -8.57 -2.71
CA ILE A 52 -1.29 -7.43 -3.42
C ILE A 52 -0.70 -7.36 -4.84
N ARG A 53 -1.57 -7.31 -5.84
CA ARG A 53 -1.23 -7.13 -7.25
C ARG A 53 -1.43 -5.66 -7.65
N ALA A 54 -0.84 -5.23 -8.77
CA ALA A 54 -1.01 -3.88 -9.28
C ALA A 54 -2.50 -3.50 -9.47
N GLN A 55 -3.32 -4.44 -9.98
CA GLN A 55 -4.75 -4.19 -10.15
C GLN A 55 -5.48 -3.99 -8.82
N ASP A 56 -5.10 -4.70 -7.74
CA ASP A 56 -5.70 -4.49 -6.41
C ASP A 56 -5.50 -3.06 -5.91
N VAL A 57 -4.33 -2.48 -6.20
CA VAL A 57 -4.00 -1.11 -5.80
C VAL A 57 -4.95 -0.11 -6.48
N ILE A 58 -5.23 -0.32 -7.76
CA ILE A 58 -6.17 0.51 -8.53
C ILE A 58 -7.60 0.33 -8.02
N ASP A 59 -8.07 -0.94 -7.90
CA ASP A 59 -9.43 -1.27 -7.47
C ASP A 59 -9.73 -0.70 -6.07
N LEU A 60 -8.74 -0.72 -5.16
CA LEU A 60 -8.86 -0.12 -3.84
C LEU A 60 -8.86 1.41 -3.90
N GLY A 61 -8.07 2.02 -4.78
CA GLY A 61 -8.11 3.45 -5.04
C GLY A 61 -9.47 3.91 -5.52
N GLU A 62 -10.08 3.18 -6.47
CA GLU A 62 -11.43 3.45 -6.97
C GLU A 62 -12.48 3.30 -5.86
N LEU A 63 -12.40 2.24 -5.06
CA LEU A 63 -13.28 2.02 -3.91
C LEU A 63 -13.20 3.17 -2.91
N LEU A 64 -11.98 3.65 -2.60
CA LEU A 64 -11.75 4.69 -1.61
C LEU A 64 -12.21 6.08 -2.04
N GLN A 65 -12.51 6.31 -3.31
CA GLN A 65 -13.19 7.55 -3.76
C GLN A 65 -14.55 7.74 -3.08
N ALA A 66 -15.24 6.64 -2.72
CA ALA A 66 -16.49 6.69 -1.96
C ALA A 66 -16.29 6.88 -0.44
N TRP A 67 -15.05 6.92 0.01
CA TRP A 67 -14.66 7.05 1.43
C TRP A 67 -13.63 8.18 1.62
N PRO A 68 -13.96 9.45 1.30
CA PRO A 68 -12.99 10.54 1.24
C PRO A 68 -12.29 10.87 2.56
N ASP A 69 -12.89 10.47 3.70
CA ASP A 69 -12.31 10.67 5.04
C ASP A 69 -11.44 9.49 5.51
N ARG A 70 -11.16 8.53 4.63
CA ARG A 70 -10.37 7.33 4.97
C ARG A 70 -9.01 7.36 4.31
N GLU A 71 -7.98 7.01 5.07
CA GLU A 71 -6.61 6.97 4.60
C GLU A 71 -6.38 5.78 3.63
N TYR A 72 -5.67 6.03 2.55
CA TYR A 72 -5.08 5.00 1.72
C TYR A 72 -3.57 5.07 1.83
N ASN A 73 -2.96 4.06 2.44
CA ASN A 73 -1.52 3.93 2.65
C ASN A 73 -0.94 2.84 1.74
N ILE A 74 0.07 3.19 0.95
CA ILE A 74 0.81 2.25 0.11
C ILE A 74 2.20 2.04 0.71
N GLU A 75 2.54 0.80 1.03
CA GLU A 75 3.86 0.42 1.53
C GLU A 75 4.74 -0.11 0.39
N GLY A 76 6.04 0.05 0.51
CA GLY A 76 6.99 -0.58 -0.40
C GLY A 76 8.38 0.02 -0.38
N ASN A 77 9.29 -0.59 -1.13
CA ASN A 77 10.61 -0.05 -1.33
C ASN A 77 10.57 1.05 -2.41
N PRO A 78 10.96 2.30 -2.08
CA PRO A 78 10.88 3.41 -3.02
C PRO A 78 11.89 3.31 -4.17
N PHE A 79 12.88 2.42 -4.05
CA PHE A 79 13.85 2.12 -5.13
C PHE A 79 13.36 1.01 -6.09
N HIS A 80 12.21 0.41 -5.82
CA HIS A 80 11.56 -0.57 -6.68
C HIS A 80 10.30 0.03 -7.33
N ASN A 81 9.17 -0.67 -7.26
CA ASN A 81 7.92 -0.29 -7.94
C ASN A 81 7.02 0.68 -7.17
N LEU A 82 7.33 1.02 -5.92
CA LEU A 82 6.44 1.84 -5.08
C LEU A 82 6.11 3.19 -5.70
N MET A 83 7.14 3.94 -6.09
CA MET A 83 6.94 5.30 -6.63
C MET A 83 6.18 5.27 -7.96
N ASP A 84 6.38 4.22 -8.79
CA ASP A 84 5.62 4.03 -10.03
C ASP A 84 4.13 3.75 -9.74
N CYS A 85 3.83 2.93 -8.72
CA CYS A 85 2.45 2.71 -8.27
C CYS A 85 1.78 4.02 -7.82
N VAL A 86 2.50 4.84 -7.04
CA VAL A 86 1.96 6.12 -6.55
C VAL A 86 1.71 7.09 -7.70
N ARG A 87 2.65 7.22 -8.63
CA ARG A 87 2.50 8.07 -9.82
C ARG A 87 1.30 7.64 -10.68
N ASP A 88 1.13 6.32 -10.91
CA ASP A 88 0.00 5.79 -11.68
C ASP A 88 -1.34 6.13 -11.02
N LEU A 89 -1.47 5.91 -9.71
CA LEU A 89 -2.68 6.30 -8.97
C LEU A 89 -2.99 7.80 -9.11
N ARG A 90 -1.98 8.65 -8.94
CA ARG A 90 -2.15 10.11 -9.05
C ARG A 90 -2.53 10.53 -10.48
N GLN A 91 -1.93 9.93 -11.50
CA GLN A 91 -2.29 10.18 -12.91
C GLN A 91 -3.74 9.78 -13.23
N ARG A 92 -4.26 8.75 -12.57
CA ARG A 92 -5.66 8.32 -12.66
C ARG A 92 -6.62 9.17 -11.83
N GLY A 93 -6.13 10.13 -11.04
CA GLY A 93 -6.96 10.91 -10.11
C GLY A 93 -7.46 10.09 -8.91
N LEU A 94 -6.79 8.99 -8.59
CA LEU A 94 -7.14 8.14 -7.45
C LEU A 94 -6.45 8.60 -6.16
N PRO A 95 -7.07 8.38 -4.99
CA PRO A 95 -6.51 8.83 -3.73
C PRO A 95 -5.25 8.04 -3.35
N VAL A 96 -4.26 8.72 -2.82
CA VAL A 96 -3.15 8.22 -2.01
C VAL A 96 -2.92 9.25 -0.92
N HIS A 97 -2.99 8.85 0.34
CA HIS A 97 -2.88 9.76 1.47
C HIS A 97 -1.56 9.61 2.20
N GLN A 98 -0.99 8.40 2.16
CA GLN A 98 0.26 8.09 2.82
C GLN A 98 1.05 7.08 1.99
N VAL A 99 2.38 7.21 2.05
CA VAL A 99 3.33 6.26 1.49
C VAL A 99 4.30 5.85 2.58
N THR A 100 4.44 4.55 2.81
CA THR A 100 5.36 4.01 3.82
C THR A 100 6.55 3.34 3.14
N PHE A 101 7.73 3.92 3.32
CA PHE A 101 8.96 3.38 2.73
C PHE A 101 9.51 2.21 3.54
N VAL A 102 9.64 1.06 2.89
CA VAL A 102 10.12 -0.19 3.47
C VAL A 102 11.39 -0.64 2.74
N PRO A 103 12.48 -1.03 3.44
CA PRO A 103 13.75 -1.39 2.81
C PRO A 103 13.81 -2.81 2.26
N ASP A 104 12.67 -3.42 1.92
CA ASP A 104 12.60 -4.79 1.43
C ASP A 104 13.43 -5.01 0.16
N SER A 105 14.19 -6.09 0.10
CA SER A 105 14.79 -6.60 -1.13
C SER A 105 13.82 -7.52 -1.88
N GLU A 106 14.02 -7.69 -3.20
CA GLU A 106 13.11 -8.50 -4.03
C GLU A 106 13.02 -9.96 -3.57
N GLY A 107 14.15 -10.57 -3.19
CA GLY A 107 14.21 -11.96 -2.72
C GLY A 107 13.87 -12.16 -1.25
N GLN A 108 13.53 -11.13 -0.51
CA GLN A 108 13.31 -11.20 0.93
C GLN A 108 11.96 -11.86 1.27
N PHE A 109 11.98 -12.78 2.24
CA PHE A 109 10.77 -13.52 2.64
C PHE A 109 9.74 -12.62 3.31
N THR A 110 10.19 -11.75 4.22
CA THR A 110 9.32 -10.81 4.94
C THR A 110 10.09 -9.54 5.30
N SER A 111 9.38 -8.45 5.56
CA SER A 111 9.97 -7.22 6.08
C SER A 111 10.44 -7.46 7.52
N ASP A 112 11.75 -7.51 7.73
CA ASP A 112 12.38 -7.89 9.01
C ASP A 112 13.35 -6.85 9.57
N HIS A 113 13.52 -5.72 8.86
CA HIS A 113 14.38 -4.62 9.30
C HIS A 113 13.86 -3.27 8.81
N GLY A 114 14.39 -2.19 9.39
CA GLY A 114 14.13 -0.81 9.00
C GLY A 114 15.30 -0.19 8.21
N TRP A 115 15.16 1.08 7.87
CA TRP A 115 16.23 1.88 7.28
C TRP A 115 17.33 2.18 8.31
N SER A 116 18.58 2.28 7.84
CA SER A 116 19.72 2.62 8.68
C SER A 116 20.02 4.12 8.59
N PHE A 117 19.81 4.85 9.68
CA PHE A 117 20.13 6.26 9.77
C PHE A 117 21.44 6.51 10.53
N PRO A 118 22.28 7.48 10.10
CA PRO A 118 22.01 8.47 9.03
C PRO A 118 22.34 7.98 7.60
N GLN A 119 22.80 6.75 7.41
CA GLN A 119 23.36 6.24 6.14
C GLN A 119 22.36 6.33 4.98
N ASP A 120 21.10 6.00 5.24
CA ASP A 120 20.05 6.00 4.21
C ASP A 120 19.44 7.39 3.95
N ALA A 121 19.68 8.37 4.82
CA ALA A 121 19.03 9.67 4.76
C ALA A 121 19.21 10.39 3.41
N ALA A 122 20.43 10.43 2.90
CA ALA A 122 20.75 11.16 1.67
C ALA A 122 20.04 10.57 0.43
N ARG A 123 19.93 9.24 0.34
CA ARG A 123 19.28 8.57 -0.79
C ARG A 123 17.76 8.55 -0.70
N LEU A 124 17.20 8.59 0.51
CA LEU A 124 15.76 8.62 0.74
C LEU A 124 15.16 10.01 0.53
N LYS A 125 15.90 11.06 0.89
CA LYS A 125 15.38 12.44 0.86
C LYS A 125 14.72 12.83 -0.47
N PRO A 126 15.33 12.63 -1.65
CA PRO A 126 14.70 13.00 -2.93
C PRO A 126 13.35 12.28 -3.17
N LEU A 127 13.26 11.02 -2.75
CA LEU A 127 12.02 10.21 -2.91
C LEU A 127 10.94 10.64 -1.92
N ILE A 128 11.33 11.08 -0.71
CA ILE A 128 10.40 11.68 0.26
C ILE A 128 9.87 13.00 -0.28
N ASP A 129 10.75 13.86 -0.81
CA ASP A 129 10.36 15.13 -1.41
C ASP A 129 9.40 14.92 -2.60
N GLU A 130 9.67 13.92 -3.44
CA GLU A 130 8.78 13.52 -4.55
C GLU A 130 7.42 13.02 -4.03
N ALA A 131 7.42 12.13 -3.04
CA ALA A 131 6.17 11.59 -2.47
C ALA A 131 5.28 12.70 -1.88
N HIS A 132 5.88 13.73 -1.29
CA HIS A 132 5.16 14.90 -0.78
C HIS A 132 4.62 15.82 -1.89
N ALA A 133 5.24 15.81 -3.08
CA ALA A 133 4.82 16.62 -4.22
C ALA A 133 3.70 15.97 -5.04
N LEU A 134 3.50 14.66 -4.91
CA LEU A 134 2.45 13.88 -5.59
C LEU A 134 1.13 13.95 -4.85
#